data_8cb1815c06fc019a7246a58628bc67d4
#
_entry.id   8cb1815c06fc019a7246a58628bc67d4
#
_cell.length_a   1.000
_cell.length_b   1.000
_cell.length_c   1.000
_cell.angle_alpha   90.00
_cell.angle_beta   90.00
_cell.angle_gamma   90.00
#
_symmetry.space_group_name_H-M   'P 1'
#
loop_
_entity.id
_entity.type
_entity.pdbx_description
1 polymer ?
#
loop_
_entity_poly.entity_id
_entity_poly.type
_entity_poly.pdbx_seq_one_letter_code
_entity_poly.pdbx_strand_id
1 'polypeptide(L)'
;GPSTKIDFAINSIIKRLDKAKRGVPAETRLATQTGETVFLRPRPGASRMYPETDIPPISVSNQELENASKNIPKSWDESLLELQKKYELNPQLSEQIFDSRYIELFEKIVEKTKVNPTFVASILCSTITNLERKGLNSKLLTEENMVKSFQLLEEVKIAKESIDIIYENIMSGKSHTIDEALKNASIEAIDEAKVEEIIIEIIEKNQEIVKNQKERSIGPLMGIVMKELRGKVSGETVNTLLLKNIKKKLESIG
;
A
#
# COMPACT_ATOMS: atom_id res chain seq x y z
N GLY A 1 27.68 7.18 -25.56
CA GLY A 1 27.78 8.28 -26.52
C GLY A 1 29.21 8.76 -26.66
N PRO A 2 29.55 9.64 -27.60
CA PRO A 2 30.89 10.17 -27.75
C PRO A 2 31.32 10.90 -26.46
N SER A 3 32.57 10.70 -26.00
CA SER A 3 33.07 11.29 -24.75
C SER A 3 32.93 12.81 -24.70
N THR A 4 33.12 13.50 -25.81
CA THR A 4 32.96 14.96 -25.93
C THR A 4 31.56 15.46 -25.60
N LYS A 5 30.52 14.68 -25.92
CA LYS A 5 29.13 15.02 -25.55
C LYS A 5 28.84 14.76 -24.08
N ILE A 6 29.50 13.77 -23.47
CA ILE A 6 29.37 13.46 -22.04
C ILE A 6 29.97 14.59 -21.20
N ASP A 7 31.17 15.04 -21.55
CA ASP A 7 31.84 16.15 -20.85
C ASP A 7 31.03 17.45 -20.95
N PHE A 8 30.46 17.74 -22.12
CA PHE A 8 29.57 18.88 -22.29
C PHE A 8 28.32 18.78 -21.41
N ALA A 9 27.67 17.60 -21.37
CA ALA A 9 26.49 17.38 -20.56
C ALA A 9 26.80 17.53 -19.06
N ILE A 10 27.89 16.93 -18.57
CA ILE A 10 28.32 17.04 -17.17
C ILE A 10 28.58 18.49 -16.80
N ASN A 11 29.35 19.22 -17.63
CA ASN A 11 29.64 20.64 -17.38
C ASN A 11 28.36 21.49 -17.37
N SER A 12 27.39 21.20 -18.21
CA SER A 12 26.10 21.88 -18.24
C SER A 12 25.29 21.63 -16.97
N ILE A 13 25.29 20.38 -16.47
CA ILE A 13 24.66 20.01 -15.19
C ILE A 13 25.32 20.73 -14.03
N ILE A 14 26.65 20.70 -13.94
CA ILE A 14 27.39 21.38 -12.88
C ILE A 14 27.06 22.88 -12.86
N LYS A 15 27.12 23.55 -14.03
CA LYS A 15 26.77 24.97 -14.14
C LYS A 15 25.32 25.25 -13.69
N ARG A 16 24.38 24.33 -14.00
CA ARG A 16 22.98 24.50 -13.56
C ARG A 16 22.82 24.30 -12.06
N LEU A 17 23.52 23.33 -11.48
CA LEU A 17 23.54 23.09 -10.03
C LEU A 17 24.13 24.28 -9.26
N ASP A 18 25.22 24.87 -9.77
CA ASP A 18 25.82 26.07 -9.15
C ASP A 18 24.88 27.29 -9.20
N LYS A 19 24.09 27.43 -10.27
CA LYS A 19 23.02 28.43 -10.30
C LYS A 19 21.92 28.12 -9.30
N ALA A 20 21.52 26.87 -9.18
CA ALA A 20 20.45 26.44 -8.27
C ALA A 20 20.80 26.67 -6.78
N LYS A 21 22.09 26.60 -6.40
CA LYS A 21 22.55 26.99 -5.04
C LYS A 21 22.23 28.46 -4.67
N ARG A 22 22.09 29.33 -5.65
CA ARG A 22 21.73 30.74 -5.47
C ARG A 22 20.24 31.01 -5.55
N GLY A 23 19.43 29.94 -5.73
CA GLY A 23 17.99 29.98 -5.93
C GLY A 23 17.59 29.85 -7.41
N VAL A 24 16.28 29.84 -7.65
CA VAL A 24 15.74 29.74 -9.00
C VAL A 24 15.94 31.10 -9.72
N PRO A 25 16.62 31.13 -10.88
CA PRO A 25 16.80 32.39 -11.62
C PRO A 25 15.45 33.01 -12.01
N ALA A 26 15.29 34.29 -11.80
CA ALA A 26 14.11 35.05 -12.22
C ALA A 26 14.17 35.30 -13.75
N GLU A 27 13.85 34.27 -14.52
CA GLU A 27 13.90 34.28 -15.99
C GLU A 27 12.65 33.66 -16.62
N THR A 28 12.26 34.19 -17.76
CA THR A 28 11.26 33.56 -18.64
C THR A 28 12.00 32.69 -19.63
N ARG A 29 11.53 31.44 -19.80
CA ARG A 29 12.11 30.47 -20.73
C ARG A 29 11.10 30.11 -21.80
N LEU A 30 11.57 29.88 -23.01
CA LEU A 30 10.76 29.42 -24.14
C LEU A 30 10.90 27.90 -24.26
N ALA A 31 9.78 27.20 -24.37
CA ALA A 31 9.78 25.77 -24.71
C ALA A 31 10.07 25.57 -26.20
N THR A 32 10.94 24.62 -26.51
CA THR A 32 11.26 24.23 -27.89
C THR A 32 10.47 22.99 -28.29
N GLN A 33 10.39 22.72 -29.59
CA GLN A 33 9.73 21.52 -30.12
C GLN A 33 10.40 20.21 -29.68
N THR A 34 11.68 20.28 -29.26
CA THR A 34 12.47 19.13 -28.78
C THR A 34 12.24 18.82 -27.30
N GLY A 35 11.34 19.56 -26.62
CA GLY A 35 11.09 19.40 -25.18
C GLY A 35 12.12 20.11 -24.28
N GLU A 36 13.06 20.84 -24.87
CA GLU A 36 14.03 21.65 -24.13
C GLU A 36 13.47 23.04 -23.84
N THR A 37 14.11 23.78 -22.91
CA THR A 37 13.77 25.18 -22.69
C THR A 37 15.02 26.05 -22.89
N VAL A 38 14.84 27.17 -23.56
CA VAL A 38 15.89 28.16 -23.77
C VAL A 38 15.55 29.47 -23.06
N PHE A 39 16.59 30.19 -22.59
CA PHE A 39 16.40 31.51 -21.99
C PHE A 39 15.76 32.46 -22.99
N LEU A 40 14.68 33.13 -22.60
CA LEU A 40 14.00 34.12 -23.43
C LEU A 40 14.33 35.54 -22.95
N ARG A 41 14.07 35.84 -21.68
CA ARG A 41 14.33 37.19 -21.09
C ARG A 41 14.34 37.09 -19.57
N PRO A 42 14.91 38.08 -18.87
CA PRO A 42 14.72 38.22 -17.44
C PRO A 42 13.22 38.41 -17.11
N ARG A 43 12.78 37.85 -15.98
CA ARG A 43 11.42 38.10 -15.49
C ARG A 43 11.30 39.57 -15.10
N PRO A 44 10.21 40.25 -15.48
CA PRO A 44 9.96 41.61 -15.03
C PRO A 44 9.96 41.68 -13.50
N GLY A 45 10.73 42.58 -12.94
CA GLY A 45 10.69 42.85 -11.51
C GLY A 45 9.46 43.64 -11.10
N ALA A 46 9.20 43.75 -9.79
CA ALA A 46 8.08 44.50 -9.23
C ALA A 46 7.95 45.93 -9.76
N SER A 47 9.07 46.58 -10.08
CA SER A 47 9.12 47.92 -10.65
C SER A 47 8.59 48.07 -12.08
N ARG A 48 8.36 46.91 -12.77
CA ARG A 48 7.75 46.85 -14.11
C ARG A 48 6.33 46.30 -14.11
N MET A 49 5.81 45.98 -12.94
CA MET A 49 4.40 45.55 -12.78
C MET A 49 3.61 46.77 -12.35
N TYR A 50 2.82 47.32 -13.26
CA TYR A 50 1.90 48.39 -12.94
C TYR A 50 0.70 47.84 -12.19
N PRO A 51 0.14 48.61 -11.24
CA PRO A 51 -1.18 48.30 -10.71
C PRO A 51 -2.18 48.15 -11.85
N GLU A 52 -3.08 47.15 -11.76
CA GLU A 52 -4.17 47.01 -12.70
C GLU A 52 -5.10 48.20 -12.60
N THR A 53 -5.26 48.96 -13.70
CA THR A 53 -6.07 50.19 -13.69
C THR A 53 -7.53 49.94 -13.86
N ASP A 54 -7.89 48.77 -14.41
CA ASP A 54 -9.28 48.41 -14.71
C ASP A 54 -9.96 47.68 -13.53
N ILE A 55 -9.17 47.27 -12.54
CA ILE A 55 -9.64 46.60 -11.32
C ILE A 55 -9.44 47.56 -10.13
N PRO A 56 -10.49 47.95 -9.41
CA PRO A 56 -10.32 48.76 -8.22
C PRO A 56 -9.55 48.01 -7.12
N PRO A 57 -8.89 48.74 -6.20
CA PRO A 57 -8.20 48.13 -5.08
C PRO A 57 -9.17 47.28 -4.25
N ILE A 58 -8.77 46.01 -4.00
CA ILE A 58 -9.53 45.12 -3.13
C ILE A 58 -9.03 45.34 -1.70
N SER A 59 -9.93 45.77 -0.82
CA SER A 59 -9.61 45.92 0.60
C SER A 59 -9.75 44.58 1.30
N VAL A 60 -8.67 44.12 1.92
CA VAL A 60 -8.70 42.92 2.79
C VAL A 60 -8.86 43.37 4.22
N SER A 61 -9.95 43.01 4.85
CA SER A 61 -10.24 43.38 6.25
C SER A 61 -9.47 42.45 7.21
N ASN A 62 -9.18 42.92 8.43
CA ASN A 62 -8.59 42.09 9.47
C ASN A 62 -9.43 40.84 9.77
N GLN A 63 -10.76 40.95 9.67
CA GLN A 63 -11.66 39.81 9.88
C GLN A 63 -11.52 38.74 8.81
N GLU A 64 -11.29 39.12 7.55
CA GLU A 64 -11.01 38.16 6.46
C GLU A 64 -9.65 37.51 6.65
N LEU A 65 -8.63 38.25 7.11
CA LEU A 65 -7.32 37.68 7.45
C LEU A 65 -7.41 36.69 8.62
N GLU A 66 -8.15 37.02 9.66
CA GLU A 66 -8.38 36.10 10.78
C GLU A 66 -9.13 34.84 10.35
N ASN A 67 -10.15 34.99 9.52
CA ASN A 67 -10.90 33.84 8.98
C ASN A 67 -10.01 32.97 8.09
N ALA A 68 -9.20 33.58 7.22
CA ALA A 68 -8.24 32.85 6.40
C ALA A 68 -7.21 32.10 7.25
N SER A 69 -6.67 32.76 8.29
CA SER A 69 -5.71 32.16 9.22
C SER A 69 -6.27 30.95 9.96
N LYS A 70 -7.56 30.99 10.35
CA LYS A 70 -8.23 29.86 11.01
C LYS A 70 -8.46 28.68 10.08
N ASN A 71 -8.52 28.93 8.77
CA ASN A 71 -8.80 27.93 7.74
C ASN A 71 -7.53 27.50 6.96
N ILE A 72 -6.35 27.90 7.41
CA ILE A 72 -5.10 27.42 6.82
C ILE A 72 -5.01 25.91 7.04
N PRO A 73 -4.92 25.09 5.99
CA PRO A 73 -4.72 23.66 6.14
C PRO A 73 -3.37 23.37 6.80
N LYS A 74 -3.30 22.28 7.52
CA LYS A 74 -2.02 21.82 8.10
C LYS A 74 -1.00 21.62 7.01
N SER A 75 0.27 21.82 7.37
CA SER A 75 1.37 21.52 6.46
C SER A 75 1.40 20.02 6.14
N TRP A 76 2.05 19.66 5.03
CA TRP A 76 2.25 18.26 4.64
C TRP A 76 2.91 17.44 5.76
N ASP A 77 3.98 17.99 6.36
CA ASP A 77 4.72 17.35 7.44
C ASP A 77 3.85 17.11 8.69
N GLU A 78 3.05 18.11 9.07
CA GLU A 78 2.14 17.98 10.22
C GLU A 78 1.06 16.93 9.96
N SER A 79 0.47 16.92 8.77
CA SER A 79 -0.54 15.94 8.38
C SER A 79 0.01 14.52 8.33
N LEU A 80 1.24 14.35 7.82
CA LEU A 80 1.93 13.07 7.80
C LEU A 80 2.24 12.56 9.22
N LEU A 81 2.73 13.43 10.10
CA LEU A 81 3.00 13.08 11.49
C LEU A 81 1.72 12.69 12.26
N GLU A 82 0.61 13.36 11.98
CA GLU A 82 -0.69 13.00 12.55
C GLU A 82 -1.15 11.62 12.08
N LEU A 83 -1.02 11.35 10.78
CA LEU A 83 -1.34 10.04 10.21
C LEU A 83 -0.50 8.92 10.86
N GLN A 84 0.81 9.16 11.03
CA GLN A 84 1.71 8.22 11.69
C GLN A 84 1.27 7.92 13.12
N LYS A 85 0.94 8.95 13.89
CA LYS A 85 0.51 8.80 15.28
C LYS A 85 -0.87 8.17 15.41
N LYS A 86 -1.82 8.57 14.55
CA LYS A 86 -3.21 8.09 14.59
C LYS A 86 -3.31 6.60 14.29
N TYR A 87 -2.51 6.11 13.34
CA TYR A 87 -2.60 4.73 12.86
C TYR A 87 -1.37 3.86 13.18
N GLU A 88 -0.43 4.38 13.96
CA GLU A 88 0.81 3.70 14.37
C GLU A 88 1.61 3.14 13.18
N LEU A 89 1.63 3.88 12.06
CA LEU A 89 2.34 3.50 10.86
C LEU A 89 3.83 3.84 10.95
N ASN A 90 4.68 3.02 10.33
CA ASN A 90 6.07 3.41 10.14
C ASN A 90 6.20 4.57 9.15
N PRO A 91 7.29 5.39 9.22
CA PRO A 91 7.43 6.58 8.39
C PRO A 91 7.30 6.32 6.88
N GLN A 92 7.90 5.25 6.38
CA GLN A 92 7.88 4.92 4.96
C GLN A 92 6.48 4.57 4.46
N LEU A 93 5.74 3.76 5.22
CA LEU A 93 4.40 3.34 4.83
C LEU A 93 3.38 4.47 4.95
N SER A 94 3.55 5.34 5.95
CA SER A 94 2.71 6.53 6.11
C SER A 94 2.89 7.52 4.97
N GLU A 95 4.13 7.75 4.51
CA GLU A 95 4.40 8.57 3.33
C GLU A 95 3.78 7.96 2.07
N GLN A 96 3.95 6.65 1.88
CA GLN A 96 3.37 5.94 0.73
C GLN A 96 1.86 6.02 0.68
N ILE A 97 1.16 5.82 1.80
CA ILE A 97 -0.31 5.88 1.82
C ILE A 97 -0.81 7.31 1.74
N PHE A 98 -0.12 8.27 2.37
CA PHE A 98 -0.46 9.68 2.36
C PHE A 98 -0.42 10.27 0.95
N ASP A 99 0.63 9.95 0.17
CA ASP A 99 0.79 10.41 -1.21
C ASP A 99 0.02 9.57 -2.24
N SER A 100 -0.65 8.50 -1.78
CA SER A 100 -1.40 7.62 -2.67
C SER A 100 -2.82 8.14 -2.92
N ARG A 101 -3.40 7.68 -4.04
CA ARG A 101 -4.84 7.87 -4.31
C ARG A 101 -5.76 7.13 -3.33
N TYR A 102 -5.20 6.33 -2.42
CA TYR A 102 -5.94 5.46 -1.54
C TYR A 102 -6.07 5.99 -0.12
N ILE A 103 -5.62 7.21 0.18
CA ILE A 103 -5.65 7.75 1.55
C ILE A 103 -7.06 7.79 2.14
N GLU A 104 -8.05 8.29 1.40
CA GLU A 104 -9.44 8.35 1.85
C GLU A 104 -10.04 6.95 2.03
N LEU A 105 -9.71 6.03 1.11
CA LEU A 105 -10.14 4.64 1.20
C LEU A 105 -9.50 3.92 2.38
N PHE A 106 -8.22 4.16 2.64
CA PHE A 106 -7.51 3.64 3.80
C PHE A 106 -8.20 4.05 5.10
N GLU A 107 -8.47 5.34 5.28
CA GLU A 107 -9.17 5.85 6.46
C GLU A 107 -10.55 5.20 6.62
N LYS A 108 -11.33 5.14 5.54
CA LYS A 108 -12.64 4.50 5.50
C LYS A 108 -12.61 3.01 5.88
N ILE A 109 -11.58 2.27 5.46
CA ILE A 109 -11.44 0.85 5.81
C ILE A 109 -11.09 0.71 7.29
N VAL A 110 -10.10 1.46 7.78
CA VAL A 110 -9.64 1.39 9.18
C VAL A 110 -10.74 1.83 10.15
N GLU A 111 -11.58 2.80 9.78
CA GLU A 111 -12.73 3.21 10.58
C GLU A 111 -13.85 2.17 10.62
N LYS A 112 -14.06 1.45 9.50
CA LYS A 112 -15.13 0.44 9.37
C LYS A 112 -14.74 -0.95 9.84
N THR A 113 -13.46 -1.21 10.02
CA THR A 113 -12.95 -2.54 10.37
C THR A 113 -11.92 -2.44 11.51
N LYS A 114 -11.73 -3.53 12.25
CA LYS A 114 -10.67 -3.65 13.27
C LYS A 114 -9.38 -4.26 12.70
N VAL A 115 -9.25 -4.28 11.38
CA VAL A 115 -8.04 -4.80 10.72
C VAL A 115 -6.87 -3.87 11.00
N ASN A 116 -5.70 -4.45 11.23
CA ASN A 116 -4.49 -3.68 11.52
C ASN A 116 -4.18 -2.67 10.41
N PRO A 117 -4.05 -1.36 10.72
CA PRO A 117 -3.82 -0.30 9.73
C PRO A 117 -2.57 -0.52 8.87
N THR A 118 -1.49 -1.04 9.45
CA THR A 118 -0.25 -1.37 8.73
C THR A 118 -0.51 -2.40 7.62
N PHE A 119 -1.36 -3.41 7.91
CA PHE A 119 -1.73 -4.41 6.92
C PHE A 119 -2.58 -3.80 5.81
N VAL A 120 -3.58 -2.98 6.15
CA VAL A 120 -4.42 -2.28 5.16
C VAL A 120 -3.56 -1.41 4.23
N ALA A 121 -2.70 -0.57 4.79
CA ALA A 121 -1.79 0.29 4.02
C ALA A 121 -0.85 -0.52 3.12
N SER A 122 -0.31 -1.64 3.62
CA SER A 122 0.56 -2.54 2.83
C SER A 122 -0.17 -3.15 1.62
N ILE A 123 -1.42 -3.56 1.79
CA ILE A 123 -2.22 -4.09 0.67
C ILE A 123 -2.48 -2.99 -0.36
N LEU A 124 -2.93 -1.81 0.07
CA LEU A 124 -3.27 -0.72 -0.84
C LEU A 124 -2.04 -0.17 -1.60
N CYS A 125 -0.90 -0.02 -0.92
CA CYS A 125 0.32 0.55 -1.53
C CYS A 125 1.20 -0.49 -2.23
N SER A 126 1.35 -1.70 -1.66
CA SER A 126 2.33 -2.66 -2.14
C SER A 126 1.69 -3.77 -2.98
N THR A 127 0.64 -4.44 -2.48
CA THR A 127 0.03 -5.57 -3.19
C THR A 127 -0.58 -5.12 -4.51
N ILE A 128 -1.41 -4.06 -4.50
CA ILE A 128 -2.04 -3.55 -5.73
C ILE A 128 -0.98 -3.11 -6.74
N THR A 129 0.05 -2.38 -6.30
CA THR A 129 1.16 -1.96 -7.17
C THR A 129 1.92 -3.14 -7.76
N ASN A 130 2.14 -4.21 -6.99
CA ASN A 130 2.80 -5.41 -7.49
C ASN A 130 1.94 -6.14 -8.53
N LEU A 131 0.63 -6.17 -8.35
CA LEU A 131 -0.31 -6.73 -9.34
C LEU A 131 -0.35 -5.88 -10.62
N GLU A 132 -0.33 -4.54 -10.51
CA GLU A 132 -0.21 -3.64 -11.66
C GLU A 132 1.10 -3.87 -12.43
N ARG A 133 2.22 -4.07 -11.74
CA ARG A 133 3.52 -4.41 -12.38
C ARG A 133 3.49 -5.74 -13.12
N LYS A 134 2.62 -6.68 -12.73
CA LYS A 134 2.37 -7.92 -13.48
C LYS A 134 1.46 -7.71 -14.71
N GLY A 135 1.05 -6.48 -14.99
CA GLY A 135 0.20 -6.12 -16.13
C GLY A 135 -1.30 -6.25 -15.87
N LEU A 136 -1.72 -6.38 -14.61
CA LEU A 136 -3.13 -6.50 -14.25
C LEU A 136 -3.79 -5.11 -14.13
N ASN A 137 -5.09 -5.03 -14.40
CA ASN A 137 -5.83 -3.78 -14.45
C ASN A 137 -6.49 -3.43 -13.11
N SER A 138 -5.87 -2.53 -12.35
CA SER A 138 -6.41 -2.07 -11.06
C SER A 138 -7.74 -1.31 -11.16
N LYS A 139 -8.13 -0.81 -12.33
CA LYS A 139 -9.43 -0.14 -12.52
C LYS A 139 -10.62 -1.08 -12.35
N LEU A 140 -10.40 -2.38 -12.47
CA LEU A 140 -11.43 -3.40 -12.24
C LEU A 140 -11.68 -3.65 -10.75
N LEU A 141 -10.73 -3.30 -9.89
CA LEU A 141 -10.84 -3.45 -8.44
C LEU A 141 -11.50 -2.19 -7.84
N THR A 142 -12.80 -2.25 -7.63
CA THR A 142 -13.59 -1.14 -7.09
C THR A 142 -13.33 -0.92 -5.59
N GLU A 143 -13.61 0.29 -5.09
CA GLU A 143 -13.54 0.57 -3.65
C GLU A 143 -14.46 -0.33 -2.83
N GLU A 144 -15.64 -0.66 -3.35
CA GLU A 144 -16.58 -1.59 -2.69
C GLU A 144 -15.97 -2.96 -2.52
N ASN A 145 -15.30 -3.48 -3.56
CA ASN A 145 -14.58 -4.75 -3.48
C ASN A 145 -13.47 -4.69 -2.43
N MET A 146 -12.70 -3.60 -2.39
CA MET A 146 -11.64 -3.45 -1.40
C MET A 146 -12.20 -3.40 0.03
N VAL A 147 -13.21 -2.58 0.31
CA VAL A 147 -13.85 -2.51 1.63
C VAL A 147 -14.42 -3.86 2.04
N LYS A 148 -15.13 -4.55 1.14
CA LYS A 148 -15.73 -5.87 1.42
C LYS A 148 -14.67 -6.92 1.74
N SER A 149 -13.52 -6.91 1.07
CA SER A 149 -12.44 -7.85 1.35
C SER A 149 -11.91 -7.71 2.78
N PHE A 150 -11.75 -6.50 3.28
CA PHE A 150 -11.31 -6.27 4.66
C PHE A 150 -12.39 -6.58 5.69
N GLN A 151 -13.68 -6.38 5.37
CA GLN A 151 -14.78 -6.83 6.23
C GLN A 151 -14.82 -8.36 6.36
N LEU A 152 -14.65 -9.09 5.25
CA LEU A 152 -14.57 -10.55 5.28
C LEU A 152 -13.34 -11.06 6.03
N LEU A 153 -12.24 -10.31 5.98
CA LEU A 153 -11.05 -10.61 6.77
C LEU A 153 -11.29 -10.42 8.26
N GLU A 154 -11.97 -9.33 8.67
CA GLU A 154 -12.35 -9.09 10.07
C GLU A 154 -13.29 -10.18 10.59
N GLU A 155 -14.25 -10.61 9.77
CA GLU A 155 -15.19 -11.71 10.08
C GLU A 155 -14.52 -13.09 10.07
N VAL A 156 -13.21 -13.16 9.84
CA VAL A 156 -12.43 -14.43 9.72
C VAL A 156 -12.95 -15.36 8.63
N LYS A 157 -13.71 -14.84 7.66
CA LYS A 157 -14.22 -15.61 6.52
C LYS A 157 -13.16 -15.84 5.43
N ILE A 158 -12.12 -15.03 5.41
CA ILE A 158 -10.98 -15.19 4.50
C ILE A 158 -9.66 -15.03 5.28
N ALA A 159 -8.61 -15.66 4.77
CA ALA A 159 -7.25 -15.48 5.30
C ALA A 159 -6.59 -14.22 4.69
N LYS A 160 -5.57 -13.68 5.37
CA LYS A 160 -4.79 -12.52 4.86
C LYS A 160 -4.18 -12.81 3.49
N GLU A 161 -3.67 -14.00 3.30
CA GLU A 161 -3.04 -14.49 2.08
C GLU A 161 -4.03 -14.65 0.91
N SER A 162 -5.32 -14.70 1.20
CA SER A 162 -6.37 -14.79 0.17
C SER A 162 -6.56 -13.49 -0.59
N ILE A 163 -6.24 -12.34 0.01
CA ILE A 163 -6.47 -11.03 -0.59
C ILE A 163 -5.71 -10.91 -1.91
N ASP A 164 -4.45 -11.36 -1.96
CA ASP A 164 -3.64 -11.32 -3.17
C ASP A 164 -4.30 -12.11 -4.31
N ILE A 165 -4.81 -13.30 -4.01
CA ILE A 165 -5.47 -14.19 -4.98
C ILE A 165 -6.80 -13.59 -5.45
N ILE A 166 -7.59 -13.05 -4.53
CA ILE A 166 -8.87 -12.39 -4.82
C ILE A 166 -8.64 -11.19 -5.75
N TYR A 167 -7.68 -10.33 -5.40
CA TYR A 167 -7.38 -9.14 -6.19
C TYR A 167 -6.81 -9.50 -7.56
N GLU A 168 -5.95 -10.52 -7.66
CA GLU A 168 -5.45 -11.03 -8.94
C GLU A 168 -6.60 -11.52 -9.85
N ASN A 169 -7.58 -12.25 -9.30
CA ASN A 169 -8.75 -12.69 -10.05
C ASN A 169 -9.61 -11.55 -10.56
N ILE A 170 -9.85 -10.52 -9.74
CA ILE A 170 -10.64 -9.35 -10.15
C ILE A 170 -9.86 -8.51 -11.18
N MET A 171 -8.61 -8.19 -10.90
CA MET A 171 -7.77 -7.35 -11.76
C MET A 171 -7.42 -8.01 -13.10
N SER A 172 -7.47 -9.35 -13.18
CA SER A 172 -7.34 -10.10 -14.44
C SER A 172 -8.66 -10.19 -15.23
N GLY A 173 -9.78 -9.70 -14.69
CA GLY A 173 -11.09 -9.77 -15.32
C GLY A 173 -11.78 -11.15 -15.23
N LYS A 174 -11.23 -12.09 -14.47
CA LYS A 174 -11.84 -13.41 -14.25
C LYS A 174 -13.07 -13.36 -13.34
N SER A 175 -13.14 -12.35 -12.49
CA SER A 175 -14.23 -12.10 -11.54
C SER A 175 -14.54 -10.62 -11.48
N HIS A 176 -15.79 -10.25 -11.21
CA HIS A 176 -16.20 -8.86 -11.06
C HIS A 176 -16.49 -8.50 -9.59
N THR A 177 -16.76 -9.49 -8.78
CA THR A 177 -17.11 -9.34 -7.36
C THR A 177 -16.21 -10.21 -6.48
N ILE A 178 -16.13 -9.85 -5.20
CA ILE A 178 -15.41 -10.66 -4.20
C ILE A 178 -15.99 -12.07 -4.11
N ASP A 179 -17.30 -12.20 -4.14
CA ASP A 179 -17.96 -13.50 -4.00
C ASP A 179 -17.66 -14.45 -5.19
N GLU A 180 -17.59 -13.89 -6.40
CA GLU A 180 -17.14 -14.64 -7.59
C GLU A 180 -15.66 -15.01 -7.49
N ALA A 181 -14.82 -14.08 -7.03
CA ALA A 181 -13.39 -14.33 -6.87
C ALA A 181 -13.11 -15.42 -5.84
N LEU A 182 -13.86 -15.46 -4.75
CA LEU A 182 -13.79 -16.51 -3.74
C LEU A 182 -14.15 -17.89 -4.32
N LYS A 183 -15.25 -17.96 -5.07
CA LYS A 183 -15.67 -19.20 -5.74
C LYS A 183 -14.62 -19.68 -6.76
N ASN A 184 -14.15 -18.78 -7.62
CA ASN A 184 -13.17 -19.10 -8.66
C ASN A 184 -11.81 -19.53 -8.09
N ALA A 185 -11.43 -18.97 -6.94
CA ALA A 185 -10.21 -19.35 -6.24
C ALA A 185 -10.38 -20.59 -5.34
N SER A 186 -11.60 -21.18 -5.28
CA SER A 186 -11.95 -22.25 -4.34
C SER A 186 -11.58 -21.90 -2.88
N ILE A 187 -11.69 -20.60 -2.54
CA ILE A 187 -11.52 -20.08 -1.19
C ILE A 187 -12.90 -20.15 -0.54
N GLU A 188 -13.31 -21.35 -0.14
CA GLU A 188 -14.41 -21.52 0.79
C GLU A 188 -13.87 -21.31 2.20
N ALA A 189 -14.65 -20.67 3.06
CA ALA A 189 -14.38 -20.68 4.50
C ALA A 189 -14.41 -22.15 4.94
N ILE A 190 -13.24 -22.74 5.13
CA ILE A 190 -13.18 -24.12 5.61
C ILE A 190 -13.54 -24.05 7.09
N ASP A 191 -14.55 -24.84 7.46
CA ASP A 191 -14.91 -25.04 8.85
C ASP A 191 -13.67 -25.49 9.65
N GLU A 192 -13.48 -24.93 10.84
CA GLU A 192 -12.33 -25.23 11.71
C GLU A 192 -12.20 -26.74 11.96
N ALA A 193 -13.32 -27.46 12.00
CA ALA A 193 -13.37 -28.91 12.12
C ALA A 193 -12.68 -29.62 10.93
N LYS A 194 -12.93 -29.16 9.69
CA LYS A 194 -12.28 -29.72 8.49
C LYS A 194 -10.79 -29.39 8.44
N VAL A 195 -10.39 -28.23 8.94
CA VAL A 195 -8.98 -27.86 9.06
C VAL A 195 -8.29 -28.78 10.05
N GLU A 196 -8.92 -29.06 11.21
CA GLU A 196 -8.38 -29.96 12.23
C GLU A 196 -8.27 -31.39 11.68
N GLU A 197 -9.24 -31.89 10.90
CA GLU A 197 -9.15 -33.19 10.21
C GLU A 197 -7.95 -33.30 9.26
N ILE A 198 -7.73 -32.30 8.42
CA ILE A 198 -6.57 -32.24 7.48
C ILE A 198 -5.27 -32.23 8.26
N ILE A 199 -5.19 -31.44 9.33
CA ILE A 199 -4.00 -31.36 10.20
C ILE A 199 -3.72 -32.73 10.84
N ILE A 200 -4.74 -33.42 11.35
CA ILE A 200 -4.60 -34.74 11.95
C ILE A 200 -4.09 -35.75 10.90
N GLU A 201 -4.66 -35.74 9.69
CA GLU A 201 -4.23 -36.61 8.60
C GLU A 201 -2.77 -36.39 8.21
N ILE A 202 -2.32 -35.12 8.14
CA ILE A 202 -0.91 -34.77 7.86
C ILE A 202 0.00 -35.22 8.99
N ILE A 203 -0.39 -35.05 10.26
CA ILE A 203 0.36 -35.53 11.42
C ILE A 203 0.49 -37.06 11.36
N GLU A 204 -0.56 -37.78 10.99
CA GLU A 204 -0.56 -39.24 10.87
C GLU A 204 0.31 -39.74 9.73
N LYS A 205 0.30 -39.08 8.59
CA LYS A 205 1.19 -39.38 7.46
C LYS A 205 2.68 -39.13 7.77
N ASN A 206 2.97 -38.24 8.73
CA ASN A 206 4.33 -37.80 9.07
C ASN A 206 4.71 -38.15 10.53
N GLN A 207 4.24 -39.26 11.06
CA GLN A 207 4.47 -39.68 12.45
C GLN A 207 5.96 -39.79 12.82
N GLU A 208 6.83 -40.19 11.89
CA GLU A 208 8.25 -40.26 12.12
C GLU A 208 8.89 -38.90 12.44
N ILE A 209 8.44 -37.85 11.76
CA ILE A 209 8.90 -36.47 12.02
C ILE A 209 8.47 -36.04 13.42
N VAL A 210 7.23 -36.36 13.80
CA VAL A 210 6.70 -36.01 15.14
C VAL A 210 7.45 -36.76 16.26
N LYS A 211 7.71 -38.04 16.07
CA LYS A 211 8.44 -38.87 17.04
C LYS A 211 9.90 -38.38 17.23
N ASN A 212 10.59 -38.07 16.14
CA ASN A 212 11.98 -37.68 16.16
C ASN A 212 12.21 -36.24 16.62
N GLN A 213 11.35 -35.31 16.25
CA GLN A 213 11.55 -33.88 16.49
C GLN A 213 10.65 -33.30 17.58
N LYS A 214 9.66 -34.08 18.05
CA LYS A 214 8.68 -33.62 19.06
C LYS A 214 8.08 -32.25 18.70
N GLU A 215 8.17 -31.27 19.62
CA GLU A 215 7.64 -29.90 19.35
C GLU A 215 8.33 -29.17 18.19
N ARG A 216 9.58 -29.53 17.83
CA ARG A 216 10.27 -28.94 16.68
C ARG A 216 9.72 -29.39 15.33
N SER A 217 8.87 -30.43 15.31
CA SER A 217 8.17 -30.88 14.11
C SER A 217 7.16 -29.86 13.54
N ILE A 218 6.78 -28.84 14.33
CA ILE A 218 5.86 -27.77 13.91
C ILE A 218 6.36 -27.08 12.63
N GLY A 219 7.64 -26.72 12.55
CA GLY A 219 8.20 -26.01 11.39
C GLY A 219 8.02 -26.77 10.07
N PRO A 220 8.56 -28.00 9.96
CA PRO A 220 8.36 -28.84 8.78
C PRO A 220 6.90 -29.13 8.47
N LEU A 221 6.07 -29.44 9.47
CA LEU A 221 4.65 -29.76 9.27
C LEU A 221 3.84 -28.53 8.86
N MET A 222 4.17 -27.35 9.38
CA MET A 222 3.57 -26.10 8.98
C MET A 222 3.74 -25.85 7.47
N GLY A 223 4.91 -26.12 6.92
CA GLY A 223 5.15 -26.02 5.48
C GLY A 223 4.26 -26.94 4.65
N ILE A 224 4.03 -28.16 5.11
CA ILE A 224 3.18 -29.16 4.44
C ILE A 224 1.70 -28.74 4.52
N VAL A 225 1.22 -28.39 5.72
CA VAL A 225 -0.17 -27.95 5.94
C VAL A 225 -0.48 -26.67 5.17
N MET A 226 0.42 -25.68 5.20
CA MET A 226 0.23 -24.43 4.47
C MET A 226 0.28 -24.62 2.94
N LYS A 227 0.86 -25.68 2.43
CA LYS A 227 0.83 -26.01 1.00
C LYS A 227 -0.57 -26.45 0.57
N GLU A 228 -1.29 -27.18 1.42
CA GLU A 228 -2.66 -27.64 1.14
C GLU A 228 -3.75 -26.62 1.49
N LEU A 229 -3.50 -25.82 2.54
CA LEU A 229 -4.48 -24.87 3.08
C LEU A 229 -4.18 -23.40 2.72
N ARG A 230 -3.23 -23.16 1.80
CA ARG A 230 -2.82 -21.80 1.41
C ARG A 230 -4.01 -20.99 0.90
N GLY A 231 -4.23 -19.82 1.49
CA GLY A 231 -5.33 -18.93 1.12
C GLY A 231 -6.70 -19.33 1.70
N LYS A 232 -6.80 -20.45 2.43
CA LYS A 232 -8.06 -20.93 3.00
C LYS A 232 -8.15 -20.70 4.50
N VAL A 233 -7.02 -20.70 5.19
CA VAL A 233 -6.94 -20.50 6.65
C VAL A 233 -5.73 -19.65 6.98
N SER A 234 -5.81 -18.88 8.08
CA SER A 234 -4.67 -18.07 8.54
C SER A 234 -3.54 -18.96 9.06
N GLY A 235 -2.28 -18.57 8.80
CA GLY A 235 -1.12 -19.28 9.33
C GLY A 235 -1.13 -19.37 10.87
N GLU A 236 -1.71 -18.38 11.55
CA GLU A 236 -1.84 -18.34 13.00
C GLU A 236 -2.81 -19.40 13.53
N THR A 237 -3.97 -19.58 12.89
CA THR A 237 -4.94 -20.64 13.21
C THR A 237 -4.33 -22.03 12.98
N VAL A 238 -3.66 -22.22 11.86
CA VAL A 238 -2.97 -23.48 11.54
C VAL A 238 -1.89 -23.80 12.59
N ASN A 239 -1.10 -22.81 12.99
CA ASN A 239 -0.06 -23.00 14.01
C ASN A 239 -0.65 -23.42 15.36
N THR A 240 -1.75 -22.77 15.77
CA THR A 240 -2.45 -23.09 17.05
C THR A 240 -3.00 -24.51 17.04
N LEU A 241 -3.66 -24.91 15.93
CA LEU A 241 -4.22 -26.24 15.79
C LEU A 241 -3.13 -27.32 15.65
N LEU A 242 -2.03 -27.05 14.96
CA LEU A 242 -0.87 -27.95 14.88
C LEU A 242 -0.26 -28.19 16.25
N LEU A 243 0.00 -27.13 17.03
CA LEU A 243 0.52 -27.22 18.38
C LEU A 243 -0.37 -28.08 19.28
N LYS A 244 -1.69 -27.84 19.24
CA LYS A 244 -2.68 -28.58 20.00
C LYS A 244 -2.68 -30.08 19.67
N ASN A 245 -2.68 -30.42 18.38
CA ASN A 245 -2.77 -31.81 17.94
C ASN A 245 -1.42 -32.57 18.06
N ILE A 246 -0.26 -31.91 17.88
CA ILE A 246 1.04 -32.53 18.16
C ILE A 246 1.18 -32.86 19.65
N LYS A 247 0.79 -31.95 20.57
CA LYS A 247 0.80 -32.21 22.02
C LYS A 247 -0.06 -33.42 22.37
N LYS A 248 -1.30 -33.47 21.90
CA LYS A 248 -2.19 -34.63 22.08
C LYS A 248 -1.56 -35.94 21.56
N LYS A 249 -0.91 -35.87 20.39
CA LYS A 249 -0.27 -37.08 19.82
C LYS A 249 0.93 -37.53 20.63
N LEU A 250 1.74 -36.62 21.14
CA LEU A 250 2.90 -36.94 21.99
C LEU A 250 2.47 -37.54 23.34
N GLU A 251 1.38 -37.06 23.94
CA GLU A 251 0.78 -37.63 25.16
C GLU A 251 0.24 -39.04 24.91
N SER A 252 -0.20 -39.35 23.70
CA SER A 252 -0.69 -40.71 23.35
C SER A 252 0.42 -41.72 23.00
N ILE A 253 1.66 -41.26 22.80
CA ILE A 253 2.82 -42.10 22.41
C ILE A 253 3.75 -42.33 23.61
N GLY A 254 3.66 -41.50 24.66
CA GLY A 254 4.45 -41.65 25.90
C GLY A 254 3.73 -42.42 26.94
#